data_6b26302a89156ece87bdc5f985bae77c
#
_entry.id   6b26302a89156ece87bdc5f985bae77c
#
_cell.length_a   1.000
_cell.length_b   1.000
_cell.length_c   1.000
_cell.angle_alpha   90.00
_cell.angle_beta   90.00
_cell.angle_gamma   90.00
#
_symmetry.space_group_name_H-M   'P 1'
#
loop_
_entity.id
_entity.type
_entity.pdbx_description
1 polymer ?
#
loop_
_entity_poly.entity_id
_entity_poly.type
_entity_poly.pdbx_seq_one_letter_code
_entity_poly.pdbx_strand_id
1 'polypeptide(L)'
;MTAGAPAGKPPVRTLIAGVGNIFLGDDGFGVEAVRRLGEHELPEGVEVVDIGVRGVHLAYQMLDGYHTVLLVDASARGGEPGTVQLLDATDPATARPQATALDGHHMTPDTVLALLDTLSAGTDSRRPDRVLVVGCEPADAAEGIGLSEPVAAAVDEAVELILQLVGAAEPTPSAAGPHTSERNSPSC
;
A
#
# COMPACT_ATOMS: atom_id res chain seq x y z
N MET A 1 16.40 40.09 -10.77
CA MET A 1 15.25 39.24 -11.09
C MET A 1 15.77 37.81 -11.15
N THR A 2 15.66 37.08 -10.04
CA THR A 2 16.09 35.69 -9.93
C THR A 2 14.93 34.81 -10.42
N ALA A 3 15.14 34.17 -11.59
CA ALA A 3 14.20 33.20 -12.11
C ALA A 3 14.16 32.00 -11.15
N GLY A 4 12.99 31.76 -10.56
CA GLY A 4 12.75 30.58 -9.73
C GLY A 4 12.91 29.32 -10.59
N ALA A 5 13.71 28.37 -10.11
CA ALA A 5 13.79 27.05 -10.72
C ALA A 5 12.37 26.43 -10.76
N PRO A 6 12.01 25.70 -11.81
CA PRO A 6 10.72 25.01 -11.86
C PRO A 6 10.68 24.01 -10.68
N ALA A 7 9.61 24.11 -9.87
CA ALA A 7 9.34 23.15 -8.83
C ALA A 7 9.26 21.76 -9.46
N GLY A 8 10.24 20.89 -9.19
CA GLY A 8 10.22 19.51 -9.63
C GLY A 8 8.93 18.84 -9.14
N LYS A 9 8.36 17.94 -9.96
CA LYS A 9 7.21 17.12 -9.56
C LYS A 9 7.59 16.43 -8.25
N PRO A 10 6.71 16.49 -7.22
CA PRO A 10 7.00 15.81 -5.96
C PRO A 10 7.30 14.32 -6.20
N PRO A 11 8.21 13.72 -5.45
CA PRO A 11 8.54 12.30 -5.61
C PRO A 11 7.29 11.46 -5.44
N VAL A 12 7.17 10.41 -6.27
CA VAL A 12 6.08 9.44 -6.16
C VAL A 12 6.26 8.72 -4.82
N ARG A 13 5.28 8.86 -3.92
CA ARG A 13 5.30 8.23 -2.60
C ARG A 13 4.34 7.05 -2.58
N THR A 14 4.82 5.93 -2.07
CA THR A 14 4.03 4.72 -1.87
C THR A 14 3.97 4.38 -0.38
N LEU A 15 2.76 4.14 0.14
CA LEU A 15 2.54 3.63 1.49
C LEU A 15 2.17 2.15 1.40
N ILE A 16 2.85 1.31 2.20
CA ILE A 16 2.49 -0.09 2.41
C ILE A 16 2.07 -0.23 3.86
N ALA A 17 0.83 -0.62 4.10
CA ALA A 17 0.23 -0.66 5.42
C ALA A 17 -0.26 -2.07 5.76
N GLY A 18 0.33 -2.69 6.78
CA GLY A 18 -0.15 -3.95 7.33
C GLY A 18 -1.27 -3.72 8.33
N VAL A 19 -2.41 -4.29 8.06
CA VAL A 19 -3.63 -4.21 8.87
C VAL A 19 -3.89 -5.56 9.50
N GLY A 20 -4.54 -5.59 10.65
CA GLY A 20 -4.98 -6.81 11.32
C GLY A 20 -4.60 -6.87 12.80
N ASN A 21 -5.07 -7.90 13.48
CA ASN A 21 -4.88 -8.11 14.92
C ASN A 21 -4.08 -9.39 15.18
N ILE A 22 -2.86 -9.25 15.65
CA ILE A 22 -1.96 -10.38 15.96
C ILE A 22 -2.46 -11.32 17.09
N PHE A 23 -3.51 -10.94 17.79
CA PHE A 23 -4.15 -11.76 18.83
C PHE A 23 -5.33 -12.58 18.32
N LEU A 24 -5.65 -12.49 17.02
CA LEU A 24 -6.75 -13.19 16.37
C LEU A 24 -6.23 -14.10 15.23
N GLY A 25 -5.24 -14.95 15.50
CA GLY A 25 -4.73 -15.94 14.56
C GLY A 25 -4.35 -15.32 13.22
N ASP A 26 -4.98 -15.77 12.14
CA ASP A 26 -4.67 -15.36 10.76
C ASP A 26 -4.99 -13.90 10.45
N ASP A 27 -5.78 -13.21 11.27
CA ASP A 27 -6.00 -11.76 11.16
C ASP A 27 -4.69 -10.96 11.31
N GLY A 28 -3.66 -11.55 11.93
CA GLY A 28 -2.32 -10.99 12.03
C GLY A 28 -1.50 -11.02 10.74
N PHE A 29 -2.01 -11.56 9.64
CA PHE A 29 -1.27 -11.74 8.38
C PHE A 29 -0.64 -10.44 7.86
N GLY A 30 -1.42 -9.35 7.80
CA GLY A 30 -0.93 -8.07 7.28
C GLY A 30 0.23 -7.50 8.09
N VAL A 31 0.16 -7.61 9.41
CA VAL A 31 1.22 -7.18 10.33
C VAL A 31 2.48 -8.02 10.13
N GLU A 32 2.36 -9.33 10.03
CA GLU A 32 3.50 -10.23 9.81
C GLU A 32 4.15 -10.00 8.44
N ALA A 33 3.35 -9.78 7.39
CA ALA A 33 3.85 -9.51 6.05
C ALA A 33 4.66 -8.20 5.99
N VAL A 34 4.17 -7.11 6.59
CA VAL A 34 4.93 -5.84 6.59
C VAL A 34 6.15 -5.89 7.50
N ARG A 35 6.12 -6.67 8.57
CA ARG A 35 7.30 -6.94 9.41
C ARG A 35 8.39 -7.65 8.60
N ARG A 36 8.03 -8.69 7.84
CA ARG A 36 8.94 -9.43 6.96
C ARG A 36 9.45 -8.54 5.82
N LEU A 37 8.58 -7.71 5.24
CA LEU A 37 8.95 -6.75 4.20
C LEU A 37 10.00 -5.74 4.69
N GLY A 38 9.96 -5.34 5.96
CA GLY A 38 10.94 -4.45 6.57
C GLY A 38 12.37 -5.03 6.65
N GLU A 39 12.56 -6.31 6.38
CA GLU A 39 13.88 -6.96 6.27
C GLU A 39 14.51 -6.78 4.88
N HIS A 40 13.77 -6.23 3.91
CA HIS A 40 14.21 -6.00 2.52
C HIS A 40 14.58 -4.55 2.27
N GLU A 41 15.51 -4.33 1.31
CA GLU A 41 15.77 -2.99 0.79
C GLU A 41 14.61 -2.55 -0.11
N LEU A 42 14.05 -1.38 0.17
CA LEU A 42 12.91 -0.84 -0.55
C LEU A 42 13.34 0.36 -1.40
N PRO A 43 12.68 0.59 -2.55
CA PRO A 43 12.93 1.77 -3.37
C PRO A 43 12.71 3.08 -2.60
N GLU A 44 13.39 4.14 -3.02
CA GLU A 44 13.17 5.49 -2.46
C GLU A 44 11.70 5.90 -2.64
N GLY A 45 11.12 6.50 -1.60
CA GLY A 45 9.73 6.94 -1.58
C GLY A 45 8.72 5.87 -1.16
N VAL A 46 9.17 4.65 -0.85
CA VAL A 46 8.33 3.60 -0.26
C VAL A 46 8.41 3.66 1.26
N GLU A 47 7.27 3.76 1.90
CA GLU A 47 7.10 3.75 3.35
C GLU A 47 6.30 2.52 3.78
N VAL A 48 6.79 1.82 4.79
CA VAL A 48 6.13 0.62 5.34
C VAL A 48 5.71 0.89 6.77
N VAL A 49 4.46 0.61 7.09
CA VAL A 49 3.91 0.83 8.43
C VAL A 49 3.12 -0.39 8.91
N ASP A 50 3.33 -0.73 10.18
CA ASP A 50 2.45 -1.61 10.93
C ASP A 50 1.32 -0.78 11.54
N ILE A 51 0.13 -0.91 10.98
CA ILE A 51 -1.08 -0.25 11.46
C ILE A 51 -1.78 -1.08 12.52
N GLY A 52 -1.69 -2.39 12.44
CA GLY A 52 -2.45 -3.27 13.32
C GLY A 52 -3.94 -2.95 13.23
N VAL A 53 -4.56 -2.64 14.37
CA VAL A 53 -6.00 -2.32 14.46
C VAL A 53 -6.31 -0.81 14.37
N ARG A 54 -5.32 0.03 14.03
CA ARG A 54 -5.46 1.51 14.05
C ARG A 54 -5.98 2.07 12.70
N GLY A 55 -7.02 1.48 12.13
CA GLY A 55 -7.52 1.86 10.81
C GLY A 55 -7.95 3.31 10.65
N VAL A 56 -8.45 3.97 11.73
CA VAL A 56 -8.77 5.41 11.70
C VAL A 56 -7.50 6.23 11.45
N HIS A 57 -6.40 5.88 12.10
CA HIS A 57 -5.11 6.53 11.88
C HIS A 57 -4.62 6.33 10.44
N LEU A 58 -4.80 5.12 9.90
CA LEU A 58 -4.47 4.81 8.52
C LEU A 58 -5.25 5.68 7.53
N ALA A 59 -6.56 5.86 7.71
CA ALA A 59 -7.38 6.69 6.84
C ALA A 59 -6.87 8.15 6.78
N TYR A 60 -6.44 8.71 7.90
CA TYR A 60 -5.81 10.04 7.93
C TYR A 60 -4.45 10.02 7.23
N GLN A 61 -3.60 9.04 7.51
CA GLN A 61 -2.28 8.92 6.90
C GLN A 61 -2.36 8.80 5.37
N MET A 62 -3.35 8.09 4.84
CA MET A 62 -3.57 7.97 3.40
C MET A 62 -3.80 9.32 2.71
N LEU A 63 -4.20 10.37 3.44
CA LEU A 63 -4.38 11.73 2.92
C LEU A 63 -3.08 12.57 2.90
N ASP A 64 -1.95 12.01 3.37
CA ASP A 64 -0.67 12.72 3.46
C ASP A 64 0.10 12.79 2.13
N GLY A 65 -0.62 12.68 0.99
CA GLY A 65 -0.05 12.90 -0.34
C GLY A 65 0.67 11.69 -0.93
N TYR A 66 0.30 10.47 -0.56
CA TYR A 66 0.76 9.26 -1.24
C TYR A 66 0.08 9.14 -2.62
N HIS A 67 0.87 8.73 -3.61
CA HIS A 67 0.38 8.40 -4.93
C HIS A 67 -0.26 7.00 -4.95
N THR A 68 0.41 6.04 -4.32
CA THR A 68 -0.05 4.66 -4.23
C THR A 68 -0.13 4.22 -2.78
N VAL A 69 -1.17 3.48 -2.43
CA VAL A 69 -1.31 2.80 -1.15
C VAL A 69 -1.55 1.31 -1.38
N LEU A 70 -0.75 0.47 -0.72
CA LEU A 70 -0.95 -0.98 -0.65
C LEU A 70 -1.41 -1.33 0.76
N LEU A 71 -2.63 -1.83 0.90
CA LEU A 71 -3.14 -2.40 2.14
C LEU A 71 -2.82 -3.89 2.15
N VAL A 72 -2.29 -4.42 3.24
CA VAL A 72 -1.99 -5.84 3.40
C VAL A 72 -2.82 -6.36 4.57
N ASP A 73 -3.66 -7.36 4.32
CA ASP A 73 -4.66 -7.82 5.30
C ASP A 73 -5.08 -9.28 5.08
N ALA A 74 -5.60 -9.91 6.11
CA ALA A 74 -6.35 -11.15 5.97
C ALA A 74 -7.75 -10.84 5.41
N SER A 75 -8.15 -11.52 4.33
CA SER A 75 -9.35 -11.17 3.58
C SER A 75 -10.14 -12.42 3.23
N ALA A 76 -11.16 -12.74 4.04
CA ALA A 76 -12.03 -13.90 3.85
C ALA A 76 -12.95 -13.67 2.63
N ARG A 77 -12.73 -14.46 1.58
CA ARG A 77 -13.51 -14.44 0.33
C ARG A 77 -14.07 -15.80 -0.05
N GLY A 78 -13.85 -16.80 0.78
CA GLY A 78 -14.32 -18.18 0.57
C GLY A 78 -13.41 -18.98 -0.35
N GLY A 79 -12.14 -18.59 -0.48
CA GLY A 79 -11.10 -19.33 -1.17
C GLY A 79 -10.44 -20.40 -0.30
N GLU A 80 -9.36 -21.00 -0.80
CA GLU A 80 -8.53 -21.89 0.00
C GLU A 80 -7.63 -21.07 0.95
N PRO A 81 -7.51 -21.46 2.23
CA PRO A 81 -6.62 -20.79 3.17
C PRO A 81 -5.19 -20.63 2.64
N GLY A 82 -4.59 -19.46 2.85
CA GLY A 82 -3.27 -19.12 2.34
C GLY A 82 -3.24 -18.63 0.90
N THR A 83 -4.38 -18.51 0.21
CA THR A 83 -4.42 -17.92 -1.13
C THR A 83 -4.17 -16.42 -1.07
N VAL A 84 -3.12 -15.96 -1.74
CA VAL A 84 -2.80 -14.54 -1.87
C VAL A 84 -3.52 -13.95 -3.07
N GLN A 85 -4.15 -12.79 -2.91
CA GLN A 85 -4.92 -12.10 -3.94
C GLN A 85 -4.54 -10.62 -4.00
N LEU A 86 -4.45 -10.09 -5.22
CA LEU A 86 -4.29 -8.66 -5.46
C LEU A 86 -5.61 -8.06 -5.95
N LEU A 87 -6.09 -7.05 -5.26
CA LEU A 87 -7.35 -6.38 -5.56
C LEU A 87 -7.08 -4.91 -5.84
N ASP A 88 -7.70 -4.37 -6.87
CA ASP A 88 -7.71 -2.93 -7.13
C ASP A 88 -8.93 -2.31 -6.42
N ALA A 89 -8.64 -1.47 -5.42
CA ALA A 89 -9.62 -0.74 -4.63
C ALA A 89 -9.55 0.78 -4.89
N THR A 90 -9.00 1.18 -6.03
CA THR A 90 -8.84 2.59 -6.42
C THR A 90 -10.20 3.26 -6.60
N ASP A 91 -11.16 2.59 -7.23
CA ASP A 91 -12.51 3.10 -7.42
C ASP A 91 -13.41 2.69 -6.25
N PRO A 92 -13.97 3.64 -5.48
CA PRO A 92 -14.90 3.35 -4.39
C PRO A 92 -16.11 2.51 -4.80
N ALA A 93 -16.53 2.59 -6.07
CA ALA A 93 -17.65 1.81 -6.57
C ALA A 93 -17.32 0.31 -6.73
N THR A 94 -16.03 -0.04 -6.84
CA THR A 94 -15.57 -1.43 -6.94
C THR A 94 -15.23 -2.04 -5.58
N ALA A 95 -14.88 -1.20 -4.60
CA ALA A 95 -14.76 -1.57 -3.20
C ALA A 95 -16.18 -1.89 -2.67
N ARG A 96 -16.67 -3.10 -2.90
CA ARG A 96 -17.95 -3.53 -2.33
C ARG A 96 -17.77 -3.75 -0.85
N PRO A 97 -18.42 -2.96 0.03
CA PRO A 97 -18.46 -3.30 1.44
C PRO A 97 -19.17 -4.67 1.54
N GLN A 98 -18.46 -5.68 1.97
CA GLN A 98 -19.13 -6.81 2.56
C GLN A 98 -19.80 -6.26 3.81
N ALA A 99 -21.13 -6.20 3.77
CA ALA A 99 -21.96 -5.66 4.83
C ALA A 99 -21.87 -6.55 6.08
N THR A 100 -20.80 -6.36 6.82
CA THR A 100 -20.73 -6.68 8.23
C THR A 100 -20.84 -5.38 8.99
N ALA A 101 -21.76 -5.34 9.95
CA ALA A 101 -22.02 -4.18 10.78
C ALA A 101 -20.72 -3.47 11.15
N LEU A 102 -20.74 -2.13 11.13
CA LEU A 102 -19.68 -1.27 11.63
C LEU A 102 -19.39 -1.63 13.11
N ASP A 103 -18.68 -2.71 13.31
CA ASP A 103 -18.10 -3.04 14.60
C ASP A 103 -16.75 -2.34 14.65
N GLY A 104 -16.65 -1.30 15.47
CA GLY A 104 -15.44 -0.48 15.59
C GLY A 104 -14.20 -1.25 16.07
N HIS A 105 -14.33 -2.55 16.28
CA HIS A 105 -13.25 -3.46 16.66
C HIS A 105 -12.63 -4.24 15.49
N HIS A 106 -13.26 -4.22 14.29
CA HIS A 106 -12.74 -4.85 13.08
C HIS A 106 -12.58 -3.80 11.97
N MET A 107 -11.41 -3.18 11.92
CA MET A 107 -11.07 -2.20 10.89
C MET A 107 -10.54 -2.93 9.66
N THR A 108 -11.45 -3.43 8.83
CA THR A 108 -11.12 -4.02 7.54
C THR A 108 -10.70 -2.95 6.52
N PRO A 109 -9.97 -3.29 5.44
CA PRO A 109 -9.68 -2.38 4.35
C PRO A 109 -10.91 -1.62 3.83
N ASP A 110 -12.06 -2.28 3.70
CA ASP A 110 -13.30 -1.67 3.24
C ASP A 110 -13.78 -0.55 4.19
N THR A 111 -13.66 -0.76 5.49
CA THR A 111 -14.02 0.25 6.51
C THR A 111 -13.08 1.45 6.45
N VAL A 112 -11.77 1.20 6.29
CA VAL A 112 -10.76 2.26 6.15
C VAL A 112 -11.02 3.08 4.89
N LEU A 113 -11.35 2.44 3.77
CA LEU A 113 -11.64 3.11 2.50
C LEU A 113 -12.93 3.95 2.57
N ALA A 114 -13.98 3.45 3.22
CA ALA A 114 -15.21 4.21 3.44
C ALA A 114 -14.97 5.45 4.31
N LEU A 115 -14.11 5.33 5.34
CA LEU A 115 -13.70 6.48 6.16
C LEU A 115 -12.86 7.47 5.35
N LEU A 116 -11.92 6.99 4.53
CA LEU A 116 -11.12 7.81 3.63
C LEU A 116 -12.00 8.64 2.69
N ASP A 117 -13.06 8.04 2.12
CA ASP A 117 -14.02 8.73 1.25
C ASP A 117 -14.73 9.87 1.99
N THR A 118 -15.16 9.59 3.21
CA THR A 118 -15.83 10.59 4.06
C THR A 118 -14.88 11.75 4.40
N LEU A 119 -13.64 11.45 4.76
CA LEU A 119 -12.63 12.46 5.11
C LEU A 119 -12.21 13.30 3.91
N SER A 120 -12.00 12.68 2.74
CA SER A 120 -11.61 13.39 1.53
C SER A 120 -12.70 14.30 0.99
N ALA A 121 -13.98 13.95 1.14
CA ALA A 121 -15.11 14.79 0.74
C ALA A 121 -15.25 16.06 1.62
N GLY A 122 -14.75 16.04 2.84
CA GLY A 122 -14.83 17.16 3.80
C GLY A 122 -13.58 18.03 3.89
N THR A 123 -12.52 17.72 3.13
CA THR A 123 -11.23 18.41 3.20
C THR A 123 -10.68 18.67 1.80
N ASP A 124 -9.70 19.58 1.68
CA ASP A 124 -8.94 19.79 0.44
C ASP A 124 -7.88 18.68 0.20
N SER A 125 -7.88 17.66 1.06
CA SER A 125 -6.92 16.55 0.97
C SER A 125 -7.29 15.61 -0.17
N ARG A 126 -6.26 15.21 -0.93
CA ARG A 126 -6.44 14.34 -2.10
C ARG A 126 -6.25 12.88 -1.72
N ARG A 127 -7.18 12.04 -2.16
CA ARG A 127 -7.01 10.58 -2.11
C ARG A 127 -5.77 10.12 -2.89
N PRO A 128 -5.19 8.99 -2.52
CA PRO A 128 -4.20 8.33 -3.36
C PRO A 128 -4.75 8.07 -4.76
N ASP A 129 -3.89 8.21 -5.79
CA ASP A 129 -4.29 7.95 -7.18
C ASP A 129 -4.51 6.45 -7.43
N ARG A 130 -3.88 5.59 -6.60
CA ARG A 130 -4.01 4.14 -6.68
C ARG A 130 -4.08 3.52 -5.30
N VAL A 131 -5.06 2.66 -5.09
CA VAL A 131 -5.21 1.87 -3.86
C VAL A 131 -5.34 0.40 -4.22
N LEU A 132 -4.44 -0.41 -3.69
CA LEU A 132 -4.41 -1.85 -3.88
C LEU A 132 -4.55 -2.55 -2.54
N VAL A 133 -5.14 -3.75 -2.55
CA VAL A 133 -5.20 -4.63 -1.39
C VAL A 133 -4.51 -5.95 -1.74
N VAL A 134 -3.49 -6.31 -0.98
CA VAL A 134 -2.89 -7.64 -0.97
C VAL A 134 -3.56 -8.42 0.16
N GLY A 135 -4.50 -9.26 -0.20
CA GLY A 135 -5.29 -10.05 0.73
C GLY A 135 -4.81 -11.50 0.79
N CYS A 136 -4.87 -12.11 1.97
CA CYS A 136 -4.66 -13.55 2.13
C CYS A 136 -5.94 -14.19 2.70
N GLU A 137 -6.38 -15.30 2.11
CA GLU A 137 -7.52 -16.05 2.65
C GLU A 137 -7.14 -16.68 3.99
N PRO A 138 -7.81 -16.33 5.11
CA PRO A 138 -7.54 -16.92 6.41
C PRO A 138 -8.11 -18.34 6.52
N ALA A 139 -7.47 -19.19 7.30
CA ALA A 139 -8.04 -20.48 7.71
C ALA A 139 -8.95 -20.29 8.94
N ASP A 140 -8.49 -19.46 9.89
CA ASP A 140 -9.17 -19.20 11.14
C ASP A 140 -8.80 -17.81 11.68
N ALA A 141 -9.77 -17.09 12.21
CA ALA A 141 -9.59 -15.83 12.93
C ALA A 141 -10.00 -15.94 14.41
N ALA A 142 -9.88 -17.12 14.99
CA ALA A 142 -10.12 -17.33 16.41
C ALA A 142 -9.04 -16.67 17.28
N GLU A 143 -9.36 -16.44 18.55
CA GLU A 143 -8.39 -15.91 19.50
C GLU A 143 -7.15 -16.81 19.58
N GLY A 144 -5.99 -16.22 19.36
CA GLY A 144 -4.70 -16.92 19.36
C GLY A 144 -3.59 -16.05 18.79
N ILE A 145 -2.35 -16.40 19.11
CA ILE A 145 -1.15 -15.73 18.59
C ILE A 145 -0.50 -16.63 17.54
N GLY A 146 -0.17 -16.03 16.40
CA GLY A 146 0.49 -16.71 15.29
C GLY A 146 -0.48 -17.13 14.19
N LEU A 147 0.07 -17.28 13.00
CA LEU A 147 -0.69 -17.65 11.81
C LEU A 147 -0.82 -19.17 11.69
N SER A 148 -1.90 -19.62 11.08
CA SER A 148 -2.05 -21.01 10.66
C SER A 148 -0.97 -21.38 9.62
N GLU A 149 -0.68 -22.68 9.47
CA GLU A 149 0.37 -23.16 8.56
C GLU A 149 0.21 -22.64 7.11
N PRO A 150 -0.98 -22.72 6.46
CA PRO A 150 -1.14 -22.22 5.10
C PRO A 150 -0.96 -20.71 4.99
N VAL A 151 -1.42 -19.93 5.98
CA VAL A 151 -1.31 -18.47 5.96
C VAL A 151 0.12 -18.03 6.28
N ALA A 152 0.81 -18.71 7.18
CA ALA A 152 2.23 -18.46 7.45
C ALA A 152 3.10 -18.72 6.22
N ALA A 153 2.81 -19.78 5.44
CA ALA A 153 3.51 -20.07 4.19
C ALA A 153 3.25 -19.01 3.10
N ALA A 154 2.08 -18.36 3.12
CA ALA A 154 1.69 -17.33 2.16
C ALA A 154 2.36 -15.97 2.40
N VAL A 155 2.98 -15.75 3.56
CA VAL A 155 3.65 -14.47 3.89
C VAL A 155 4.76 -14.14 2.89
N ASP A 156 5.59 -15.11 2.55
CA ASP A 156 6.71 -14.89 1.61
C ASP A 156 6.20 -14.59 0.20
N GLU A 157 5.13 -15.26 -0.26
CA GLU A 157 4.47 -14.97 -1.55
C GLU A 157 3.92 -13.54 -1.60
N ALA A 158 3.27 -13.08 -0.52
CA ALA A 158 2.77 -11.73 -0.42
C ALA A 158 3.90 -10.69 -0.44
N VAL A 159 5.00 -10.95 0.26
CA VAL A 159 6.19 -10.08 0.25
C VAL A 159 6.78 -9.98 -1.15
N GLU A 160 6.94 -11.11 -1.86
CA GLU A 160 7.43 -11.11 -3.25
C GLU A 160 6.50 -10.32 -4.18
N LEU A 161 5.18 -10.49 -4.06
CA LEU A 161 4.19 -9.72 -4.81
C LEU A 161 4.32 -8.22 -4.54
N ILE A 162 4.44 -7.82 -3.29
CA ILE A 162 4.61 -6.41 -2.90
C ILE A 162 5.91 -5.84 -3.48
N LEU A 163 7.02 -6.56 -3.37
CA LEU A 163 8.30 -6.13 -3.93
C LEU A 163 8.24 -5.95 -5.46
N GLN A 164 7.54 -6.84 -6.17
CA GLN A 164 7.29 -6.69 -7.60
C GLN A 164 6.46 -5.44 -7.92
N LEU A 165 5.42 -5.17 -7.15
CA LEU A 165 4.53 -4.01 -7.34
C LEU A 165 5.27 -2.68 -7.13
N VAL A 166 6.14 -2.59 -6.13
CA VAL A 166 6.90 -1.35 -5.86
C VAL A 166 8.15 -1.25 -6.75
N GLY A 167 8.77 -2.35 -7.16
CA GLY A 167 9.90 -2.37 -8.08
C GLY A 167 9.49 -2.06 -9.53
N ALA A 168 8.26 -2.42 -9.92
CA ALA A 168 7.70 -2.08 -11.23
C ALA A 168 7.27 -0.61 -11.34
N ALA A 169 7.14 0.11 -10.21
CA ALA A 169 6.93 1.56 -10.18
C ALA A 169 8.26 2.29 -10.41
N GLU A 170 8.84 2.14 -11.61
CA GLU A 170 10.10 2.79 -12.01
C GLU A 170 10.01 4.32 -11.85
N PRO A 171 11.08 4.97 -11.33
CA PRO A 171 11.19 6.41 -11.42
C PRO A 171 11.24 6.82 -12.88
N THR A 172 10.39 7.75 -13.30
CA THR A 172 10.41 8.35 -14.63
C THR A 172 11.85 8.76 -14.97
N PRO A 173 12.46 8.31 -16.09
CA PRO A 173 13.83 8.63 -16.40
C PRO A 173 14.00 10.15 -16.43
N SER A 174 14.92 10.64 -15.63
CA SER A 174 15.38 12.03 -15.66
C SER A 174 15.79 12.35 -17.09
N ALA A 175 15.15 13.35 -17.69
CA ALA A 175 15.47 13.83 -19.02
C ALA A 175 16.97 14.17 -19.07
N ALA A 176 17.73 13.33 -19.76
CA ALA A 176 19.12 13.63 -20.08
C ALA A 176 19.14 14.95 -20.87
N GLY A 177 19.79 15.95 -20.30
CA GLY A 177 19.99 17.24 -20.93
C GLY A 177 20.72 17.08 -22.26
N PRO A 178 20.48 17.97 -23.24
CA PRO A 178 21.09 17.87 -24.54
C PRO A 178 22.60 18.05 -24.45
N HIS A 179 23.35 17.05 -24.88
CA HIS A 179 24.76 17.17 -25.15
C HIS A 179 24.99 18.20 -26.24
N THR A 180 25.43 19.38 -25.88
CA THR A 180 25.94 20.37 -26.82
C THR A 180 27.31 19.88 -27.29
N SER A 181 27.36 19.27 -28.47
CA SER A 181 28.61 18.99 -29.15
C SER A 181 29.09 20.31 -29.79
N GLU A 182 30.03 20.96 -29.17
CA GLU A 182 30.85 22.01 -29.81
C GLU A 182 31.67 21.37 -30.93
N ARG A 183 31.27 21.66 -32.15
CA ARG A 183 32.12 21.42 -33.33
C ARG A 183 33.17 22.49 -33.39
N ASN A 184 34.38 22.14 -33.03
CA ASN A 184 35.58 22.91 -33.29
C ASN A 184 35.90 22.79 -34.78
N SER A 185 35.78 23.88 -35.53
CA SER A 185 36.26 23.98 -36.90
C SER A 185 37.66 24.62 -36.89
N PRO A 186 38.67 24.04 -37.53
CA PRO A 186 39.94 24.72 -37.71
C PRO A 186 39.85 25.64 -38.94
N SER A 187 40.20 26.91 -38.71
CA SER A 187 40.50 27.86 -39.78
C SER A 187 41.87 27.59 -40.36
N CYS A 188 41.91 27.62 -41.67
CA CYS A 188 43.11 27.86 -42.45
C CYS A 188 43.08 29.29 -42.99
#